data_36596d312a232d924375e2515cf5f91d
#
_entry.id   36596d312a232d924375e2515cf5f91d
#
_cell.length_a   1.000
_cell.length_b   1.000
_cell.length_c   1.000
_cell.angle_alpha   90.00
_cell.angle_beta   90.00
_cell.angle_gamma   90.00
#
_symmetry.space_group_name_H-M   'P 1'
#
loop_
_entity.id
_entity.type
_entity.pdbx_description
1 polymer ?
#
loop_
_entity_poly.entity_id
_entity_poly.type
_entity_poly.pdbx_seq_one_letter_code
_entity_poly.pdbx_strand_id
1 'polypeptide(L)'
;MSGFRTLGAFLADLERRGDLKGVSREVDWDGEVTEIACREARAEGPALLFEKVRGASFPLAVNVLAAERRIERALGRTPAAVGAELEEILHALPPRRLADLWGLRGSLARVLAMRPRLVSRGPAQERALGADLSTLPILQTWPGDGGRFLTFPLVLTEHPGTKVRNLGVYRMHVYDERTTGMHWQIGKGGGFHFHAAETKGEGLEVAVAVGADPATLLASVAPLPEGVDELAFAGFLRGAPTRLARATQLRMRVPADAEFVIEGLVPAGERRLEGPFGDHFGHYSHAADFPVFHVRAVTHRARPVFQASVVGKTPQEDKFMGEAVQAMFTGALKVIHPEIRDLWAYFEAGFHNLLAVAVENRFAKEAKKTALGLLGTGQLSLTKVVVLVDAGVDPRDRAAVFGALARNFDPAEDFLLLPGVPLDTLDFTSYTMNLGSKMILDAQTKPARPAVAPPASVADPRTFDERIAAWRLAWGAMLVVQVKGAVGGEPAAASAASGDARASSSPPTPGREVVERLVRRPEYAAVRLVVAVSEDVPLADEELLLWGIFTRFDCARDVVAAATVARGAWLTVRGPLGIDATWKRGYPDPVASTPEVVAKVGGWWGR
;
A
#
# COMPACT_ATOMS: atom_id res chain seq x y z
N MET A 1 13.40 -18.50 -18.90
CA MET A 1 12.67 -19.65 -18.26
C MET A 1 11.26 -19.18 -17.97
N SER A 2 10.24 -20.02 -18.15
CA SER A 2 8.88 -19.66 -17.71
C SER A 2 8.85 -19.64 -16.18
N GLY A 3 8.14 -18.67 -15.58
CA GLY A 3 7.93 -18.59 -14.15
C GLY A 3 7.10 -19.75 -13.57
N PHE A 4 6.91 -19.75 -12.28
CA PHE A 4 6.16 -20.80 -11.57
C PHE A 4 4.67 -20.77 -11.93
N ARG A 5 4.06 -21.94 -12.09
CA ARG A 5 2.64 -22.06 -12.44
C ARG A 5 1.72 -22.23 -11.24
N THR A 6 2.28 -22.55 -10.08
CA THR A 6 1.53 -22.81 -8.85
C THR A 6 2.31 -22.29 -7.66
N LEU A 7 1.61 -21.95 -6.57
CA LEU A 7 2.23 -21.65 -5.27
C LEU A 7 3.10 -22.82 -4.80
N GLY A 8 2.56 -24.06 -4.83
CA GLY A 8 3.31 -25.24 -4.37
C GLY A 8 4.64 -25.47 -5.12
N ALA A 9 4.69 -25.20 -6.43
CA ALA A 9 5.94 -25.30 -7.20
C ALA A 9 6.95 -24.22 -6.77
N PHE A 10 6.49 -23.02 -6.42
CA PHE A 10 7.34 -21.94 -5.92
C PHE A 10 7.86 -22.25 -4.52
N LEU A 11 7.01 -22.69 -3.60
CA LEU A 11 7.41 -23.08 -2.24
C LEU A 11 8.46 -24.21 -2.27
N ALA A 12 8.26 -25.23 -3.10
CA ALA A 12 9.25 -26.30 -3.27
C ALA A 12 10.59 -25.79 -3.85
N ASP A 13 10.60 -24.74 -4.67
CA ASP A 13 11.84 -24.12 -5.13
C ASP A 13 12.52 -23.31 -4.01
N LEU A 14 11.77 -22.57 -3.22
CA LEU A 14 12.28 -21.84 -2.06
C LEU A 14 12.88 -22.79 -1.03
N GLU A 15 12.21 -23.93 -0.76
CA GLU A 15 12.71 -24.96 0.14
C GLU A 15 14.07 -25.50 -0.30
N ARG A 16 14.21 -25.90 -1.58
CA ARG A 16 15.50 -26.35 -2.14
C ARG A 16 16.62 -25.33 -2.03
N ARG A 17 16.30 -24.06 -1.91
CA ARG A 17 17.23 -22.93 -1.77
C ARG A 17 17.50 -22.54 -0.32
N GLY A 18 16.81 -23.17 0.63
CA GLY A 18 16.88 -22.77 2.04
C GLY A 18 16.19 -21.42 2.34
N ASP A 19 15.30 -20.96 1.46
CA ASP A 19 14.54 -19.71 1.61
C ASP A 19 13.05 -19.95 1.97
N LEU A 20 12.75 -21.17 2.45
CA LEU A 20 11.48 -21.56 3.08
C LEU A 20 11.77 -22.23 4.42
N LYS A 21 11.15 -21.78 5.49
CA LYS A 21 11.24 -22.36 6.82
C LYS A 21 9.92 -23.04 7.19
N GLY A 22 9.94 -24.37 7.29
CA GLY A 22 8.83 -25.16 7.81
C GLY A 22 8.70 -25.05 9.33
N VAL A 23 7.48 -24.91 9.83
CA VAL A 23 7.15 -24.86 11.25
C VAL A 23 6.18 -25.99 11.57
N SER A 24 6.69 -27.07 12.17
CA SER A 24 5.89 -28.27 12.49
C SER A 24 5.16 -28.17 13.84
N ARG A 25 5.56 -27.24 14.71
CA ARG A 25 4.85 -26.90 15.94
C ARG A 25 3.50 -26.30 15.59
N GLU A 26 2.45 -26.67 16.33
CA GLU A 26 1.16 -26.01 16.23
C GLU A 26 1.27 -24.55 16.69
N VAL A 27 0.78 -23.64 15.85
CA VAL A 27 0.72 -22.20 16.11
C VAL A 27 -0.73 -21.71 16.15
N ASP A 28 -0.94 -20.64 16.90
CA ASP A 28 -2.23 -19.98 16.96
C ASP A 28 -2.43 -19.04 15.77
N TRP A 29 -3.62 -19.09 15.15
CA TRP A 29 -4.04 -18.14 14.14
C TRP A 29 -4.26 -16.73 14.72
N ASP A 30 -4.42 -16.61 16.04
CA ASP A 30 -4.60 -15.36 16.78
C ASP A 30 -3.23 -14.84 17.24
N GLY A 31 -2.64 -13.96 16.44
CA GLY A 31 -1.43 -13.21 16.73
C GLY A 31 -0.09 -13.96 16.63
N GLU A 32 0.02 -15.29 16.92
CA GLU A 32 1.33 -15.96 16.87
C GLU A 32 1.94 -16.01 15.47
N VAL A 33 1.13 -16.36 14.47
CA VAL A 33 1.56 -16.35 13.06
C VAL A 33 2.02 -14.95 12.69
N THR A 34 1.26 -13.92 13.09
CA THR A 34 1.55 -12.51 12.82
C THR A 34 2.88 -12.07 13.41
N GLU A 35 3.11 -12.36 14.70
CA GLU A 35 4.35 -11.97 15.37
C GLU A 35 5.58 -12.61 14.73
N ILE A 36 5.50 -13.90 14.36
CA ILE A 36 6.57 -14.60 13.66
C ILE A 36 6.81 -14.01 12.27
N ALA A 37 5.72 -13.75 11.52
CA ALA A 37 5.79 -13.16 10.19
C ALA A 37 6.43 -11.76 10.21
N CYS A 38 6.08 -10.92 11.19
CA CYS A 38 6.66 -9.60 11.37
C CYS A 38 8.17 -9.65 11.67
N ARG A 39 8.61 -10.57 12.53
CA ARG A 39 10.06 -10.74 12.82
C ARG A 39 10.84 -11.13 11.57
N GLU A 40 10.33 -12.11 10.82
CA GLU A 40 11.00 -12.57 9.60
C GLU A 40 10.94 -11.52 8.48
N ALA A 41 9.86 -10.75 8.33
CA ALA A 41 9.79 -9.68 7.35
C ALA A 41 10.84 -8.58 7.61
N ARG A 42 10.99 -8.16 8.88
CA ARG A 42 12.01 -7.17 9.29
C ARG A 42 13.44 -7.66 9.09
N ALA A 43 13.67 -8.96 9.24
CA ALA A 43 14.99 -9.56 9.05
C ALA A 43 15.25 -9.99 7.60
N GLU A 44 14.33 -9.74 6.67
CA GLU A 44 14.30 -10.32 5.32
C GLU A 44 14.58 -11.83 5.33
N GLY A 45 14.05 -12.50 6.37
CA GLY A 45 14.19 -13.92 6.60
C GLY A 45 13.47 -14.78 5.54
N PRO A 46 13.45 -16.11 5.69
CA PRO A 46 12.80 -17.00 4.75
C PRO A 46 11.27 -16.83 4.72
N ALA A 47 10.63 -17.29 3.66
CA ALA A 47 9.19 -17.53 3.64
C ALA A 47 8.84 -18.59 4.71
N LEU A 48 7.62 -18.57 5.21
CA LEU A 48 7.18 -19.44 6.30
C LEU A 48 6.09 -20.39 5.83
N LEU A 49 6.20 -21.66 6.22
CA LEU A 49 5.18 -22.68 6.03
C LEU A 49 4.82 -23.29 7.39
N PHE A 50 3.68 -22.90 7.94
CA PHE A 50 3.12 -23.47 9.16
C PHE A 50 2.34 -24.74 8.80
N GLU A 51 2.87 -25.91 9.22
CA GLU A 51 2.24 -27.20 8.93
C GLU A 51 0.96 -27.43 9.74
N LYS A 52 0.88 -26.82 10.92
CA LYS A 52 -0.24 -26.96 11.86
C LYS A 52 -0.66 -25.59 12.40
N VAL A 53 -1.88 -25.19 12.07
CA VAL A 53 -2.52 -24.01 12.63
C VAL A 53 -3.72 -24.48 13.45
N ARG A 54 -3.86 -23.95 14.67
CA ARG A 54 -4.90 -24.35 15.63
C ARG A 54 -6.29 -24.37 14.99
N GLY A 55 -6.96 -25.51 15.04
CA GLY A 55 -8.31 -25.70 14.54
C GLY A 55 -8.46 -25.68 13.02
N ALA A 56 -7.37 -25.63 12.25
CA ALA A 56 -7.39 -25.68 10.80
C ALA A 56 -6.97 -27.05 10.26
N SER A 57 -7.44 -27.39 9.06
CA SER A 57 -7.12 -28.65 8.38
C SER A 57 -6.01 -28.56 7.34
N PHE A 58 -5.51 -27.36 7.07
CA PHE A 58 -4.57 -27.09 5.98
C PHE A 58 -3.36 -26.30 6.46
N PRO A 59 -2.17 -26.53 5.85
CA PRO A 59 -0.98 -25.75 6.13
C PRO A 59 -1.15 -24.31 5.61
N LEU A 60 -0.43 -23.38 6.24
CA LEU A 60 -0.47 -21.95 5.95
C LEU A 60 0.90 -21.45 5.51
N ALA A 61 0.97 -20.78 4.36
CA ALA A 61 2.16 -20.05 3.90
C ALA A 61 1.97 -18.55 4.10
N VAL A 62 3.00 -17.88 4.64
CA VAL A 62 3.07 -16.41 4.77
C VAL A 62 4.46 -15.91 4.39
N ASN A 63 4.59 -14.60 4.13
CA ASN A 63 5.83 -13.95 3.72
C ASN A 63 6.46 -14.56 2.45
N VAL A 64 5.65 -15.10 1.56
CA VAL A 64 6.12 -15.78 0.35
C VAL A 64 6.90 -14.84 -0.58
N LEU A 65 6.50 -13.56 -0.64
CA LEU A 65 7.13 -12.51 -1.42
C LEU A 65 7.78 -11.40 -0.57
N ALA A 66 7.95 -11.61 0.74
CA ALA A 66 8.52 -10.63 1.66
C ALA A 66 10.06 -10.51 1.57
N ALA A 67 10.62 -10.53 0.37
CA ALA A 67 12.00 -10.16 0.05
C ALA A 67 12.17 -9.96 -1.46
N GLU A 68 13.00 -9.01 -1.87
CA GLU A 68 13.28 -8.73 -3.27
C GLU A 68 13.77 -9.97 -4.03
N ARG A 69 14.73 -10.73 -3.45
CA ARG A 69 15.26 -11.97 -4.03
C ARG A 69 14.18 -13.01 -4.37
N ARG A 70 13.11 -13.10 -3.56
CA ARG A 70 11.99 -14.03 -3.82
C ARG A 70 11.10 -13.54 -4.96
N ILE A 71 10.90 -12.23 -5.07
CA ILE A 71 10.17 -11.62 -6.20
C ILE A 71 10.96 -11.80 -7.50
N GLU A 72 12.25 -11.51 -7.50
CA GLU A 72 13.11 -11.77 -8.66
C GLU A 72 13.09 -13.25 -9.06
N ARG A 73 13.13 -14.14 -8.06
CA ARG A 73 13.03 -15.58 -8.30
C ARG A 73 11.68 -15.97 -8.90
N ALA A 74 10.60 -15.40 -8.41
CA ALA A 74 9.24 -15.62 -8.90
C ALA A 74 9.08 -15.19 -10.36
N LEU A 75 9.63 -14.03 -10.72
CA LEU A 75 9.60 -13.47 -12.08
C LEU A 75 10.67 -14.08 -13.01
N GLY A 76 11.73 -14.68 -12.45
CA GLY A 76 12.91 -15.14 -13.18
C GLY A 76 13.79 -14.01 -13.74
N ARG A 77 13.56 -12.78 -13.27
CA ARG A 77 14.27 -11.54 -13.63
C ARG A 77 13.93 -10.43 -12.63
N THR A 78 14.69 -9.35 -12.66
CA THR A 78 14.42 -8.19 -11.79
C THR A 78 13.11 -7.48 -12.19
N PRO A 79 12.37 -6.88 -11.26
CA PRO A 79 11.22 -6.04 -11.57
C PRO A 79 11.54 -4.89 -12.54
N ALA A 80 12.71 -4.28 -12.40
CA ALA A 80 13.18 -3.22 -13.31
C ALA A 80 13.35 -3.73 -14.76
N ALA A 81 13.81 -4.97 -14.96
CA ALA A 81 13.90 -5.57 -16.30
C ALA A 81 12.52 -5.84 -16.92
N VAL A 82 11.50 -6.13 -16.08
CA VAL A 82 10.10 -6.18 -16.55
C VAL A 82 9.64 -4.80 -17.00
N GLY A 83 9.94 -3.75 -16.22
CA GLY A 83 9.61 -2.37 -16.53
C GLY A 83 10.25 -1.89 -17.84
N ALA A 84 11.52 -2.18 -18.05
CA ALA A 84 12.21 -1.85 -19.30
C ALA A 84 11.57 -2.54 -20.51
N GLU A 85 11.20 -3.81 -20.40
CA GLU A 85 10.49 -4.53 -21.47
C GLU A 85 9.10 -3.92 -21.76
N LEU A 86 8.35 -3.54 -20.73
CA LEU A 86 7.06 -2.86 -20.90
C LEU A 86 7.23 -1.49 -21.58
N GLU A 87 8.23 -0.71 -21.21
CA GLU A 87 8.56 0.57 -21.83
C GLU A 87 8.90 0.39 -23.30
N GLU A 88 9.74 -0.61 -23.65
CA GLU A 88 10.09 -0.96 -25.05
C GLU A 88 8.84 -1.31 -25.87
N ILE A 89 7.95 -2.16 -25.32
CA ILE A 89 6.70 -2.54 -25.98
C ILE A 89 5.82 -1.32 -26.23
N LEU A 90 5.66 -0.45 -25.23
CA LEU A 90 4.81 0.75 -25.34
C LEU A 90 5.37 1.75 -26.36
N HIS A 91 6.68 1.94 -26.43
CA HIS A 91 7.32 2.80 -27.43
C HIS A 91 7.22 2.27 -28.86
N ALA A 92 7.14 0.94 -29.03
CA ALA A 92 6.98 0.30 -30.32
C ALA A 92 5.53 0.29 -30.84
N LEU A 93 4.56 0.75 -30.04
CA LEU A 93 3.13 0.77 -30.40
C LEU A 93 2.61 2.21 -30.64
N PRO A 94 1.81 2.47 -31.71
CA PRO A 94 1.59 1.57 -32.86
C PRO A 94 2.85 1.43 -33.72
N PRO A 95 3.13 0.25 -34.26
CA PRO A 95 4.34 0.03 -35.06
C PRO A 95 4.31 0.89 -36.32
N ARG A 96 5.37 1.63 -36.58
CA ARG A 96 5.50 2.50 -37.74
C ARG A 96 6.13 1.75 -38.91
N ARG A 97 6.94 0.72 -38.65
CA ARG A 97 7.67 -0.12 -39.62
C ARG A 97 7.66 -1.58 -39.16
N LEU A 98 7.78 -2.52 -40.09
CA LEU A 98 7.96 -3.95 -39.77
C LEU A 98 9.20 -4.21 -38.88
N ALA A 99 10.24 -3.37 -38.99
CA ALA A 99 11.41 -3.44 -38.15
C ALA A 99 11.08 -3.23 -36.65
N ASP A 100 10.08 -2.41 -36.31
CA ASP A 100 9.64 -2.16 -34.92
C ASP A 100 9.10 -3.47 -34.32
N LEU A 101 8.30 -4.24 -35.08
CA LEU A 101 7.81 -5.57 -34.66
C LEU A 101 8.94 -6.59 -34.52
N TRP A 102 9.98 -6.50 -35.38
CA TRP A 102 11.14 -7.37 -35.30
C TRP A 102 11.96 -7.11 -34.03
N GLY A 103 12.02 -5.85 -33.59
CA GLY A 103 12.59 -5.48 -32.28
C GLY A 103 11.92 -6.20 -31.13
N LEU A 104 10.58 -6.31 -31.15
CA LEU A 104 9.76 -6.96 -30.11
C LEU A 104 9.79 -8.50 -30.13
N ARG A 105 10.54 -9.17 -31.06
CA ARG A 105 10.54 -10.64 -31.17
C ARG A 105 10.89 -11.36 -29.85
N GLY A 106 11.75 -10.74 -29.00
CA GLY A 106 12.10 -11.24 -27.67
C GLY A 106 10.91 -11.28 -26.70
N SER A 107 10.02 -10.29 -26.79
CA SER A 107 8.84 -10.14 -25.94
C SER A 107 7.59 -10.82 -26.51
N LEU A 108 7.63 -11.23 -27.80
CA LEU A 108 6.47 -11.80 -28.49
C LEU A 108 5.88 -13.02 -27.76
N ALA A 109 6.72 -13.91 -27.25
CA ALA A 109 6.26 -15.09 -26.50
C ALA A 109 5.51 -14.71 -25.22
N ARG A 110 5.91 -13.62 -24.54
CA ARG A 110 5.25 -13.10 -23.34
C ARG A 110 3.94 -12.40 -23.68
N VAL A 111 3.91 -11.62 -24.76
CA VAL A 111 2.68 -11.00 -25.28
C VAL A 111 1.66 -12.08 -25.69
N LEU A 112 2.09 -13.14 -26.37
CA LEU A 112 1.23 -14.28 -26.70
C LEU A 112 0.72 -15.03 -25.43
N ALA A 113 1.54 -15.07 -24.38
CA ALA A 113 1.17 -15.65 -23.10
C ALA A 113 0.08 -14.86 -22.36
N MET A 114 -0.20 -13.62 -22.74
CA MET A 114 -1.32 -12.83 -22.20
C MET A 114 -2.69 -13.44 -22.52
N ARG A 115 -2.79 -14.27 -23.56
CA ARG A 115 -4.04 -14.96 -23.88
C ARG A 115 -4.28 -16.13 -22.93
N PRO A 116 -5.27 -16.08 -22.00
CA PRO A 116 -5.52 -17.17 -21.08
C PRO A 116 -5.88 -18.47 -21.82
N ARG A 117 -5.43 -19.60 -21.27
CA ARG A 117 -5.77 -20.94 -21.79
C ARG A 117 -6.97 -21.51 -21.06
N LEU A 118 -8.02 -21.85 -21.81
CA LEU A 118 -9.20 -22.48 -21.25
C LEU A 118 -8.95 -23.98 -21.06
N VAL A 119 -9.35 -24.49 -19.89
CA VAL A 119 -9.30 -25.91 -19.54
C VAL A 119 -10.66 -26.36 -19.03
N SER A 120 -11.00 -27.63 -19.17
CA SER A 120 -12.28 -28.19 -18.71
C SER A 120 -12.38 -28.20 -17.18
N ARG A 121 -11.27 -28.56 -16.51
CA ARG A 121 -11.14 -28.65 -15.04
C ARG A 121 -9.71 -28.36 -14.65
N GLY A 122 -9.51 -27.82 -13.45
CA GLY A 122 -8.17 -27.53 -12.90
C GLY A 122 -7.90 -28.22 -11.56
N PRO A 123 -6.63 -28.23 -11.12
CA PRO A 123 -6.26 -28.72 -9.80
C PRO A 123 -7.03 -28.08 -8.64
N ALA A 124 -7.34 -26.79 -8.75
CA ALA A 124 -8.17 -26.07 -7.75
C ALA A 124 -9.58 -26.67 -7.53
N GLN A 125 -9.98 -27.63 -8.35
CA GLN A 125 -11.31 -28.27 -8.29
C GLN A 125 -11.22 -29.79 -8.01
N GLU A 126 -10.09 -30.31 -7.53
CA GLU A 126 -9.93 -31.73 -7.25
C GLU A 126 -10.78 -32.21 -6.08
N ARG A 127 -10.99 -31.35 -5.09
CA ARG A 127 -11.80 -31.64 -3.90
C ARG A 127 -12.73 -30.46 -3.59
N ALA A 128 -13.74 -30.71 -2.75
CA ALA A 128 -14.72 -29.71 -2.30
C ALA A 128 -14.95 -29.84 -0.79
N LEU A 129 -15.10 -28.70 -0.13
CA LEU A 129 -15.48 -28.57 1.30
C LEU A 129 -16.96 -28.21 1.47
N GLY A 130 -17.72 -28.00 0.36
CA GLY A 130 -19.04 -27.39 0.43
C GLY A 130 -18.95 -25.87 0.63
N ALA A 131 -19.92 -25.29 1.31
CA ALA A 131 -19.94 -23.86 1.64
C ALA A 131 -19.46 -23.66 3.08
N ASP A 132 -18.20 -23.99 3.35
CA ASP A 132 -17.65 -23.99 4.71
C ASP A 132 -16.22 -23.44 4.75
N LEU A 133 -16.03 -22.36 5.51
CA LEU A 133 -14.74 -21.69 5.77
C LEU A 133 -14.08 -22.15 7.07
N SER A 134 -14.78 -22.90 7.92
CA SER A 134 -14.38 -23.15 9.33
C SER A 134 -13.03 -23.87 9.48
N THR A 135 -12.67 -24.71 8.51
CA THR A 135 -11.43 -25.50 8.52
C THR A 135 -10.23 -24.82 7.88
N LEU A 136 -10.43 -23.62 7.31
CA LEU A 136 -9.36 -22.85 6.69
C LEU A 136 -8.52 -22.11 7.75
N PRO A 137 -7.19 -22.00 7.59
CA PRO A 137 -6.31 -21.29 8.53
C PRO A 137 -6.39 -19.77 8.32
N ILE A 138 -7.59 -19.22 8.49
CA ILE A 138 -7.84 -17.78 8.37
C ILE A 138 -7.37 -17.09 9.65
N LEU A 139 -6.63 -15.99 9.52
CA LEU A 139 -5.98 -15.30 10.62
C LEU A 139 -6.86 -14.22 11.24
N GLN A 140 -6.72 -14.02 12.54
CA GLN A 140 -6.89 -12.73 13.20
C GLN A 140 -5.48 -12.17 13.39
N THR A 141 -5.14 -11.11 12.65
CA THR A 141 -3.75 -10.63 12.58
C THR A 141 -3.38 -9.80 13.80
N TRP A 142 -4.25 -8.88 14.20
CA TRP A 142 -3.97 -7.98 15.31
C TRP A 142 -5.04 -8.08 16.40
N PRO A 143 -4.67 -7.78 17.66
CA PRO A 143 -5.60 -7.92 18.79
C PRO A 143 -6.88 -7.10 18.68
N GLY A 144 -6.81 -5.93 18.00
CA GLY A 144 -7.97 -5.05 17.78
C GLY A 144 -8.75 -5.33 16.50
N ASP A 145 -8.40 -6.39 15.75
CA ASP A 145 -9.20 -6.79 14.59
C ASP A 145 -10.61 -7.23 15.03
N GLY A 146 -11.62 -6.88 14.24
CA GLY A 146 -13.01 -7.25 14.50
C GLY A 146 -13.29 -8.75 14.45
N GLY A 147 -12.31 -9.56 14.09
CA GLY A 147 -12.36 -11.01 13.96
C GLY A 147 -11.31 -11.55 13.00
N ARG A 148 -11.60 -12.70 12.38
CA ARG A 148 -10.71 -13.35 11.41
C ARG A 148 -10.93 -12.76 10.01
N PHE A 149 -9.83 -12.60 9.24
CA PHE A 149 -9.86 -12.05 7.89
C PHE A 149 -9.14 -12.94 6.90
N LEU A 150 -9.72 -13.12 5.71
CA LEU A 150 -8.91 -13.49 4.55
C LEU A 150 -8.09 -12.25 4.18
N THR A 151 -6.79 -12.33 4.37
CA THR A 151 -5.87 -11.19 4.21
C THR A 151 -5.24 -11.14 2.83
N PHE A 152 -5.24 -12.26 2.08
CA PHE A 152 -4.67 -12.33 0.73
C PHE A 152 -5.60 -13.02 -0.29
N PRO A 153 -6.90 -12.66 -0.31
CA PRO A 153 -7.85 -13.20 -1.27
C PRO A 153 -7.72 -12.48 -2.62
N LEU A 154 -7.58 -13.23 -3.70
CA LEU A 154 -7.65 -12.72 -5.06
C LEU A 154 -9.11 -12.76 -5.52
N VAL A 155 -9.79 -11.63 -5.42
CA VAL A 155 -11.21 -11.50 -5.71
C VAL A 155 -11.41 -11.24 -7.19
N LEU A 156 -12.07 -12.17 -7.86
CA LEU A 156 -12.41 -12.13 -9.27
C LEU A 156 -13.87 -11.76 -9.46
N THR A 157 -14.12 -10.71 -10.24
CA THR A 157 -15.47 -10.25 -10.64
C THR A 157 -15.54 -10.06 -12.15
N GLU A 158 -16.77 -10.12 -12.69
CA GLU A 158 -17.06 -9.74 -14.07
C GLU A 158 -18.10 -8.62 -14.09
N HIS A 159 -17.85 -7.56 -14.85
CA HIS A 159 -18.80 -6.46 -14.99
C HIS A 159 -20.12 -6.97 -15.59
N PRO A 160 -21.29 -6.71 -14.97
CA PRO A 160 -22.56 -7.33 -15.37
C PRO A 160 -22.94 -7.04 -16.83
N GLY A 161 -22.60 -5.87 -17.36
CA GLY A 161 -22.90 -5.47 -18.73
C GLY A 161 -21.82 -5.86 -19.73
N THR A 162 -20.57 -5.44 -19.51
CA THR A 162 -19.47 -5.57 -20.50
C THR A 162 -18.73 -6.90 -20.42
N LYS A 163 -18.87 -7.64 -19.32
CA LYS A 163 -18.12 -8.88 -19.05
C LYS A 163 -16.59 -8.68 -18.92
N VAL A 164 -16.15 -7.45 -18.78
CA VAL A 164 -14.76 -7.15 -18.41
C VAL A 164 -14.49 -7.74 -17.03
N ARG A 165 -13.36 -8.40 -16.89
CA ARG A 165 -12.92 -9.00 -15.61
C ARG A 165 -12.09 -8.01 -14.81
N ASN A 166 -12.12 -8.18 -13.50
CA ASN A 166 -11.20 -7.58 -12.56
C ASN A 166 -10.73 -8.63 -11.58
N LEU A 167 -9.45 -8.67 -11.31
CA LEU A 167 -8.83 -9.46 -10.25
C LEU A 167 -8.06 -8.52 -9.32
N GLY A 168 -8.47 -8.43 -8.06
CA GLY A 168 -7.81 -7.58 -7.08
C GLY A 168 -7.74 -8.21 -5.70
N VAL A 169 -6.86 -7.71 -4.85
CA VAL A 169 -6.81 -8.09 -3.43
C VAL A 169 -7.78 -7.20 -2.66
N TYR A 170 -8.79 -7.80 -2.05
CA TYR A 170 -9.78 -7.13 -1.20
C TYR A 170 -10.01 -7.96 0.05
N ARG A 171 -9.61 -7.47 1.23
CA ARG A 171 -9.76 -8.20 2.48
C ARG A 171 -11.22 -8.62 2.73
N MET A 172 -11.41 -9.74 3.41
CA MET A 172 -12.75 -10.26 3.69
C MET A 172 -12.87 -10.63 5.17
N HIS A 173 -13.70 -9.93 5.92
CA HIS A 173 -14.01 -10.19 7.32
C HIS A 173 -14.90 -11.42 7.44
N VAL A 174 -14.46 -12.48 8.09
CA VAL A 174 -15.24 -13.71 8.28
C VAL A 174 -16.24 -13.52 9.42
N TYR A 175 -17.52 -13.59 9.12
CA TYR A 175 -18.58 -13.47 10.12
C TYR A 175 -19.00 -14.83 10.70
N ASP A 176 -19.03 -15.84 9.84
CA ASP A 176 -19.35 -17.22 10.18
C ASP A 176 -18.78 -18.17 9.10
N GLU A 177 -19.12 -19.47 9.15
CA GLU A 177 -18.63 -20.47 8.20
C GLU A 177 -19.05 -20.23 6.75
N ARG A 178 -20.05 -19.39 6.49
CA ARG A 178 -20.65 -19.18 5.17
C ARG A 178 -20.71 -17.74 4.70
N THR A 179 -20.39 -16.78 5.56
CA THR A 179 -20.50 -15.37 5.20
C THR A 179 -19.26 -14.57 5.57
N THR A 180 -18.91 -13.62 4.69
CA THR A 180 -17.85 -12.66 4.95
C THR A 180 -18.29 -11.25 4.56
N GLY A 181 -17.64 -10.23 5.12
CA GLY A 181 -17.63 -8.90 4.54
C GLY A 181 -16.79 -8.86 3.27
N MET A 182 -17.11 -7.96 2.36
CA MET A 182 -16.35 -7.71 1.15
C MET A 182 -15.90 -6.26 1.11
N HIS A 183 -14.64 -6.01 1.41
CA HIS A 183 -14.09 -4.65 1.51
C HIS A 183 -13.71 -4.09 0.14
N TRP A 184 -14.69 -3.72 -0.67
CA TRP A 184 -14.43 -3.01 -1.91
C TRP A 184 -14.14 -1.53 -1.66
N GLN A 185 -12.96 -1.11 -2.05
CA GLN A 185 -12.59 0.30 -2.03
C GLN A 185 -13.26 1.05 -3.19
N ILE A 186 -13.67 2.28 -2.91
CA ILE A 186 -14.18 3.22 -3.92
C ILE A 186 -13.06 3.48 -4.97
N GLY A 187 -13.42 3.48 -6.25
CA GLY A 187 -12.46 3.70 -7.33
C GLY A 187 -11.66 2.46 -7.76
N LYS A 188 -11.95 1.28 -7.24
CA LYS A 188 -11.35 0.00 -7.66
C LYS A 188 -12.34 -0.82 -8.50
N GLY A 189 -11.80 -1.63 -9.44
CA GLY A 189 -12.60 -2.37 -10.42
C GLY A 189 -13.70 -3.25 -9.82
N GLY A 190 -13.42 -3.99 -8.74
CA GLY A 190 -14.42 -4.81 -8.05
C GLY A 190 -15.58 -3.98 -7.48
N GLY A 191 -15.29 -2.80 -6.92
CA GLY A 191 -16.29 -1.87 -6.44
C GLY A 191 -17.19 -1.31 -7.57
N PHE A 192 -16.62 -0.98 -8.72
CA PHE A 192 -17.38 -0.55 -9.91
C PHE A 192 -18.29 -1.65 -10.44
N HIS A 193 -17.82 -2.91 -10.48
CA HIS A 193 -18.63 -4.04 -10.93
C HIS A 193 -19.81 -4.28 -9.99
N PHE A 194 -19.59 -4.20 -8.67
CA PHE A 194 -20.67 -4.34 -7.70
C PHE A 194 -21.67 -3.18 -7.79
N HIS A 195 -21.20 -1.95 -7.88
CA HIS A 195 -22.07 -0.77 -8.05
C HIS A 195 -22.95 -0.91 -9.30
N ALA A 196 -22.39 -1.39 -10.43
CA ALA A 196 -23.14 -1.61 -11.67
C ALA A 196 -24.19 -2.74 -11.54
N ALA A 197 -23.96 -3.76 -10.72
CA ALA A 197 -24.95 -4.81 -10.41
C ALA A 197 -26.02 -4.26 -9.46
N GLU A 198 -25.61 -3.64 -8.37
CA GLU A 198 -26.48 -3.10 -7.32
C GLU A 198 -27.47 -2.05 -7.86
N THR A 199 -27.03 -1.17 -8.77
CA THR A 199 -27.89 -0.17 -9.43
C THR A 199 -29.05 -0.83 -10.21
N LYS A 200 -28.89 -2.08 -10.64
CA LYS A 200 -29.93 -2.88 -11.29
C LYS A 200 -30.77 -3.72 -10.31
N GLY A 201 -30.46 -3.65 -9.01
CA GLY A 201 -31.05 -4.52 -8.00
C GLY A 201 -30.58 -5.98 -8.10
N GLU A 202 -29.46 -6.25 -8.78
CA GLU A 202 -28.89 -7.57 -9.00
C GLU A 202 -27.74 -7.84 -8.02
N GLY A 203 -27.56 -9.10 -7.59
CA GLY A 203 -26.36 -9.52 -6.89
C GLY A 203 -25.20 -9.75 -7.86
N LEU A 204 -23.96 -9.58 -7.37
CA LEU A 204 -22.75 -9.86 -8.14
C LEU A 204 -22.19 -11.25 -7.81
N GLU A 205 -22.00 -12.10 -8.84
CA GLU A 205 -21.23 -13.35 -8.71
C GLU A 205 -19.75 -13.02 -8.47
N VAL A 206 -19.14 -13.65 -7.48
CA VAL A 206 -17.76 -13.43 -7.08
C VAL A 206 -17.05 -14.75 -6.86
N ALA A 207 -15.87 -14.91 -7.42
CA ALA A 207 -14.96 -16.00 -7.09
C ALA A 207 -13.69 -15.44 -6.41
N VAL A 208 -13.22 -16.15 -5.39
CA VAL A 208 -12.03 -15.79 -4.64
C VAL A 208 -11.01 -16.90 -4.77
N ALA A 209 -9.85 -16.60 -5.38
CA ALA A 209 -8.75 -17.54 -5.43
C ALA A 209 -7.78 -17.26 -4.26
N VAL A 210 -7.36 -18.32 -3.56
CA VAL A 210 -6.35 -18.24 -2.50
C VAL A 210 -5.20 -19.16 -2.87
N GLY A 211 -3.96 -18.68 -2.70
CA GLY A 211 -2.78 -19.43 -3.06
C GLY A 211 -2.59 -19.55 -4.58
N ALA A 212 -2.64 -18.45 -5.28
CA ALA A 212 -2.28 -18.39 -6.70
C ALA A 212 -0.74 -18.40 -6.87
N ASP A 213 -0.28 -18.59 -8.11
CA ASP A 213 1.14 -18.45 -8.43
C ASP A 213 1.63 -17.00 -8.24
N PRO A 214 2.94 -16.78 -8.00
CA PRO A 214 3.47 -15.46 -7.68
C PRO A 214 3.24 -14.39 -8.77
N ALA A 215 3.21 -14.77 -10.04
CA ALA A 215 2.94 -13.82 -11.12
C ALA A 215 1.49 -13.34 -11.10
N THR A 216 0.56 -14.21 -10.74
CA THR A 216 -0.87 -13.85 -10.56
C THR A 216 -1.04 -12.94 -9.34
N LEU A 217 -0.31 -13.19 -8.23
CA LEU A 217 -0.31 -12.31 -7.06
C LEU A 217 0.20 -10.90 -7.42
N LEU A 218 1.34 -10.79 -8.09
CA LEU A 218 1.89 -9.49 -8.48
C LEU A 218 0.99 -8.76 -9.50
N ALA A 219 0.33 -9.51 -10.40
CA ALA A 219 -0.59 -8.93 -11.35
C ALA A 219 -1.85 -8.36 -10.69
N SER A 220 -2.35 -8.99 -9.61
CA SER A 220 -3.57 -8.55 -8.91
C SER A 220 -3.42 -7.24 -8.13
N VAL A 221 -2.18 -6.81 -7.87
CA VAL A 221 -1.87 -5.52 -7.21
C VAL A 221 -1.24 -4.51 -8.17
N ALA A 222 -1.08 -4.88 -9.45
CA ALA A 222 -0.51 -4.02 -10.47
C ALA A 222 -1.47 -2.86 -10.84
N PRO A 223 -0.97 -1.61 -11.02
CA PRO A 223 -1.79 -0.47 -11.42
C PRO A 223 -2.11 -0.50 -12.92
N LEU A 224 -2.80 -1.54 -13.37
CA LEU A 224 -3.17 -1.70 -14.75
C LEU A 224 -4.26 -0.68 -15.15
N PRO A 225 -4.24 -0.18 -16.39
CA PRO A 225 -5.33 0.61 -16.93
C PRO A 225 -6.65 -0.15 -16.91
N GLU A 226 -7.76 0.57 -16.76
CA GLU A 226 -9.10 -0.03 -16.80
C GLU A 226 -9.31 -0.82 -18.10
N GLY A 227 -9.83 -2.03 -17.96
CA GLY A 227 -10.05 -2.96 -19.08
C GLY A 227 -8.85 -3.83 -19.45
N VAL A 228 -7.69 -3.66 -18.84
CA VAL A 228 -6.57 -4.61 -18.96
C VAL A 228 -6.76 -5.72 -17.93
N ASP A 229 -6.86 -6.96 -18.43
CA ASP A 229 -7.11 -8.16 -17.61
C ASP A 229 -5.84 -8.56 -16.82
N GLU A 230 -5.92 -8.56 -15.50
CA GLU A 230 -4.82 -8.94 -14.61
C GLU A 230 -4.36 -10.38 -14.83
N LEU A 231 -5.28 -11.30 -15.18
CA LEU A 231 -4.93 -12.69 -15.51
C LEU A 231 -4.16 -12.80 -16.82
N ALA A 232 -4.41 -11.89 -17.75
CA ALA A 232 -3.59 -11.77 -18.97
C ALA A 232 -2.20 -11.22 -18.64
N PHE A 233 -2.12 -10.18 -17.80
CA PHE A 233 -0.83 -9.64 -17.36
C PHE A 233 -0.01 -10.65 -16.54
N ALA A 234 -0.67 -11.48 -15.70
CA ALA A 234 -0.01 -12.61 -15.04
C ALA A 234 0.64 -13.57 -16.02
N GLY A 235 -0.01 -13.82 -17.18
CA GLY A 235 0.58 -14.61 -18.27
C GLY A 235 1.84 -13.97 -18.84
N PHE A 236 1.85 -12.65 -19.02
CA PHE A 236 3.03 -11.88 -19.46
C PHE A 236 4.19 -11.99 -18.45
N LEU A 237 3.90 -11.76 -17.17
CA LEU A 237 4.90 -11.85 -16.10
C LEU A 237 5.52 -13.24 -16.03
N ARG A 238 4.70 -14.28 -16.05
CA ARG A 238 5.11 -15.69 -15.96
C ARG A 238 5.78 -16.20 -17.24
N GLY A 239 5.50 -15.61 -18.41
CA GLY A 239 5.91 -16.11 -19.71
C GLY A 239 5.18 -17.38 -20.14
N ALA A 240 3.99 -17.63 -19.57
CA ALA A 240 3.11 -18.76 -19.91
C ALA A 240 1.65 -18.40 -19.61
N PRO A 241 0.67 -18.81 -20.46
CA PRO A 241 -0.73 -18.47 -20.28
C PRO A 241 -1.30 -18.89 -18.93
N THR A 242 -2.11 -18.03 -18.33
CA THR A 242 -2.94 -18.38 -17.17
C THR A 242 -3.99 -19.38 -17.61
N ARG A 243 -4.15 -20.49 -16.86
CA ARG A 243 -5.17 -21.49 -17.13
C ARG A 243 -6.45 -21.14 -16.39
N LEU A 244 -7.56 -21.13 -17.11
CA LEU A 244 -8.88 -20.82 -16.55
C LEU A 244 -9.82 -22.00 -16.75
N ALA A 245 -10.45 -22.45 -15.66
CA ALA A 245 -11.51 -23.47 -15.65
C ALA A 245 -12.89 -22.79 -15.46
N ARG A 246 -13.97 -23.49 -15.81
CA ARG A 246 -15.30 -23.03 -15.41
C ARG A 246 -15.46 -23.14 -13.91
N ALA A 247 -16.03 -22.13 -13.27
CA ALA A 247 -16.45 -22.21 -11.89
C ALA A 247 -17.48 -23.35 -11.69
N THR A 248 -17.60 -23.86 -10.49
CA THR A 248 -18.49 -24.99 -10.18
C THR A 248 -19.93 -24.55 -9.95
N GLN A 249 -20.13 -23.35 -9.40
CA GLN A 249 -21.45 -22.80 -9.03
C GLN A 249 -21.77 -21.46 -9.73
N LEU A 250 -20.79 -20.85 -10.41
CA LEU A 250 -20.91 -19.53 -11.01
C LEU A 250 -20.82 -19.61 -12.54
N ARG A 251 -21.30 -18.58 -13.21
CA ARG A 251 -21.24 -18.47 -14.69
C ARG A 251 -19.92 -17.87 -15.20
N MET A 252 -18.90 -17.80 -14.35
CA MET A 252 -17.60 -17.23 -14.67
C MET A 252 -16.50 -18.31 -14.76
N ARG A 253 -15.29 -17.86 -15.10
CA ARG A 253 -14.09 -18.69 -15.13
C ARG A 253 -13.16 -18.29 -14.00
N VAL A 254 -12.48 -19.28 -13.42
CA VAL A 254 -11.60 -19.12 -12.25
C VAL A 254 -10.20 -19.61 -12.56
N PRO A 255 -9.16 -19.12 -11.87
CA PRO A 255 -7.78 -19.62 -11.99
C PRO A 255 -7.74 -21.11 -11.67
N ALA A 256 -7.41 -21.93 -12.68
CA ALA A 256 -7.43 -23.40 -12.57
C ALA A 256 -6.32 -23.95 -11.68
N ASP A 257 -5.24 -23.18 -11.47
CA ASP A 257 -4.03 -23.57 -10.77
C ASP A 257 -3.92 -23.02 -9.33
N ALA A 258 -4.94 -22.30 -8.84
CA ALA A 258 -4.99 -21.84 -7.45
C ALA A 258 -5.00 -23.01 -6.45
N GLU A 259 -4.65 -22.76 -5.21
CA GLU A 259 -4.73 -23.75 -4.14
C GLU A 259 -6.19 -23.96 -3.70
N PHE A 260 -6.93 -22.84 -3.53
CA PHE A 260 -8.37 -22.82 -3.21
C PHE A 260 -9.12 -21.87 -4.15
N VAL A 261 -10.39 -22.17 -4.38
CA VAL A 261 -11.36 -21.28 -5.01
C VAL A 261 -12.63 -21.28 -4.17
N ILE A 262 -13.02 -20.09 -3.70
CA ILE A 262 -14.26 -19.85 -2.94
C ILE A 262 -15.21 -19.15 -3.90
N GLU A 263 -16.39 -19.72 -4.12
CA GLU A 263 -17.40 -19.22 -5.06
C GLU A 263 -18.63 -18.75 -4.29
N GLY A 264 -19.20 -17.62 -4.68
CA GLY A 264 -20.36 -17.09 -3.98
C GLY A 264 -21.02 -15.88 -4.65
N LEU A 265 -21.86 -15.22 -3.89
CA LEU A 265 -22.68 -14.09 -4.34
C LEU A 265 -22.60 -12.95 -3.32
N VAL A 266 -22.56 -11.73 -3.82
CA VAL A 266 -22.79 -10.51 -3.03
C VAL A 266 -24.14 -9.94 -3.42
N PRO A 267 -25.20 -10.07 -2.60
CA PRO A 267 -26.52 -9.54 -2.89
C PRO A 267 -26.53 -8.00 -2.93
N ALA A 268 -27.42 -7.44 -3.74
CA ALA A 268 -27.66 -6.01 -3.74
C ALA A 268 -28.26 -5.55 -2.40
N GLY A 269 -27.80 -4.43 -1.87
CA GLY A 269 -28.36 -3.78 -0.68
C GLY A 269 -28.02 -4.42 0.66
N GLU A 270 -27.46 -5.63 0.69
CA GLU A 270 -27.07 -6.27 1.94
C GLU A 270 -25.75 -5.72 2.46
N ARG A 271 -25.73 -5.23 3.71
CA ARG A 271 -24.55 -4.67 4.39
C ARG A 271 -24.45 -5.25 5.80
N ARG A 272 -23.22 -5.37 6.28
CA ARG A 272 -22.90 -5.76 7.66
C ARG A 272 -21.64 -5.04 8.11
N LEU A 273 -21.52 -4.77 9.41
CA LEU A 273 -20.35 -4.12 10.00
C LEU A 273 -19.10 -4.94 9.73
N GLU A 274 -18.11 -4.33 9.07
CA GLU A 274 -16.78 -4.87 8.74
C GLU A 274 -15.72 -4.10 9.51
N GLY A 275 -14.73 -4.81 10.02
CA GLY A 275 -13.63 -4.20 10.77
C GLY A 275 -13.91 -4.14 12.29
N PRO A 276 -13.04 -3.45 13.05
CA PRO A 276 -11.78 -2.85 12.59
C PRO A 276 -10.81 -3.88 11.99
N PHE A 277 -9.83 -3.43 11.24
CA PHE A 277 -8.78 -4.27 10.69
C PHE A 277 -7.44 -3.52 10.72
N GLY A 278 -6.40 -4.15 11.26
CA GLY A 278 -5.05 -3.62 11.22
C GLY A 278 -4.47 -3.71 9.80
N ASP A 279 -4.35 -2.57 9.13
CA ASP A 279 -4.04 -2.49 7.70
C ASP A 279 -2.62 -1.96 7.44
N HIS A 280 -2.20 -1.97 6.16
CA HIS A 280 -0.88 -1.55 5.70
C HIS A 280 -0.50 -0.10 6.07
N PHE A 281 -1.47 0.72 6.44
CA PHE A 281 -1.22 2.06 7.00
C PHE A 281 -0.57 2.03 8.39
N GLY A 282 -0.48 0.84 9.01
CA GLY A 282 0.10 0.63 10.34
C GLY A 282 -0.80 1.03 11.50
N HIS A 283 -2.06 1.33 11.20
CA HIS A 283 -3.15 1.63 12.14
C HIS A 283 -4.36 0.75 11.82
N TYR A 284 -5.30 0.66 12.77
CA TYR A 284 -6.58 0.03 12.48
C TYR A 284 -7.42 0.89 11.53
N SER A 285 -8.13 0.27 10.61
CA SER A 285 -9.20 0.96 9.89
C SER A 285 -10.41 1.15 10.80
N HIS A 286 -11.23 2.16 10.51
CA HIS A 286 -12.54 2.27 11.14
C HIS A 286 -13.45 1.12 10.70
N ALA A 287 -14.31 0.64 11.62
CA ALA A 287 -15.37 -0.26 11.26
C ALA A 287 -16.48 0.49 10.51
N ALA A 288 -17.00 -0.11 9.45
CA ALA A 288 -18.08 0.46 8.63
C ALA A 288 -18.92 -0.64 7.97
N ASP A 289 -20.07 -0.27 7.44
CA ASP A 289 -20.97 -1.20 6.75
C ASP A 289 -20.46 -1.50 5.34
N PHE A 290 -20.14 -2.77 5.09
CA PHE A 290 -19.69 -3.27 3.79
C PHE A 290 -20.62 -4.37 3.25
N PRO A 291 -20.62 -4.61 1.93
CA PRO A 291 -21.37 -5.70 1.31
C PRO A 291 -21.05 -7.06 1.92
N VAL A 292 -22.04 -7.94 1.99
CA VAL A 292 -21.90 -9.31 2.51
C VAL A 292 -21.72 -10.28 1.34
N PHE A 293 -20.67 -11.11 1.42
CA PHE A 293 -20.42 -12.20 0.48
C PHE A 293 -20.91 -13.51 1.07
N HIS A 294 -21.82 -14.18 0.37
CA HIS A 294 -22.35 -15.49 0.72
C HIS A 294 -21.63 -16.59 -0.03
N VAL A 295 -20.95 -17.47 0.69
CA VAL A 295 -20.23 -18.62 0.16
C VAL A 295 -21.21 -19.66 -0.34
N ARG A 296 -21.02 -20.13 -1.58
CA ARG A 296 -21.79 -21.23 -2.20
C ARG A 296 -21.00 -22.52 -2.30
N ALA A 297 -19.69 -22.41 -2.53
CA ALA A 297 -18.80 -23.56 -2.61
C ALA A 297 -17.35 -23.15 -2.30
N VAL A 298 -16.61 -24.08 -1.71
CA VAL A 298 -15.16 -24.02 -1.58
C VAL A 298 -14.58 -25.25 -2.25
N THR A 299 -13.73 -25.06 -3.26
CA THR A 299 -12.99 -26.14 -3.92
C THR A 299 -11.49 -25.95 -3.73
N HIS A 300 -10.72 -27.03 -3.79
CA HIS A 300 -9.28 -26.98 -3.55
C HIS A 300 -8.53 -28.15 -4.22
N ARG A 301 -7.20 -28.00 -4.27
CA ARG A 301 -6.28 -29.06 -4.71
C ARG A 301 -6.29 -30.24 -3.75
N ALA A 302 -5.82 -31.38 -4.18
CA ALA A 302 -5.73 -32.58 -3.33
C ALA A 302 -4.86 -32.34 -2.07
N ARG A 303 -3.78 -31.57 -2.20
CA ARG A 303 -2.87 -31.16 -1.11
C ARG A 303 -2.62 -29.67 -1.21
N PRO A 304 -3.57 -28.84 -0.74
CA PRO A 304 -3.45 -27.41 -0.87
C PRO A 304 -2.61 -26.79 0.25
N VAL A 305 -2.02 -25.64 -0.03
CA VAL A 305 -1.43 -24.74 0.95
C VAL A 305 -2.25 -23.45 0.96
N PHE A 306 -2.81 -23.08 2.10
CA PHE A 306 -3.48 -21.80 2.25
C PHE A 306 -2.44 -20.69 2.30
N GLN A 307 -2.72 -19.56 1.65
CA GLN A 307 -1.82 -18.41 1.68
C GLN A 307 -2.51 -17.23 2.35
N ALA A 308 -1.79 -16.62 3.29
CA ALA A 308 -2.19 -15.35 3.89
C ALA A 308 -1.01 -14.37 3.85
N SER A 309 -1.28 -13.09 4.01
CA SER A 309 -0.30 -12.04 4.25
C SER A 309 -0.60 -11.34 5.54
N VAL A 310 0.43 -10.86 6.22
CA VAL A 310 0.32 -9.94 7.35
C VAL A 310 0.60 -8.54 6.82
N VAL A 311 -0.29 -7.61 7.11
CA VAL A 311 -0.12 -6.18 6.83
C VAL A 311 -0.11 -5.41 8.14
N GLY A 312 0.49 -4.22 8.17
CA GLY A 312 0.64 -3.45 9.40
C GLY A 312 1.75 -2.41 9.30
N LYS A 313 2.41 -2.13 10.42
CA LYS A 313 3.61 -1.27 10.39
C LYS A 313 4.70 -1.90 9.56
N THR A 314 5.27 -1.11 8.67
CA THR A 314 6.37 -1.53 7.77
C THR A 314 7.62 -2.00 8.56
N PRO A 315 8.44 -2.91 8.00
CA PRO A 315 8.24 -3.62 6.73
C PRO A 315 7.35 -4.85 6.89
N GLN A 316 6.47 -5.07 5.90
CA GLN A 316 5.69 -6.30 5.75
C GLN A 316 5.79 -6.80 4.30
N GLU A 317 5.15 -7.92 3.97
CA GLU A 317 5.22 -8.52 2.62
C GLU A 317 4.75 -7.56 1.52
N ASP A 318 3.74 -6.75 1.78
CA ASP A 318 3.15 -5.77 0.88
C ASP A 318 4.13 -4.66 0.45
N LYS A 319 5.07 -4.24 1.32
CA LYS A 319 6.16 -3.32 0.97
C LYS A 319 6.97 -3.86 -0.21
N PHE A 320 7.46 -5.09 -0.12
CA PHE A 320 8.29 -5.70 -1.16
C PHE A 320 7.53 -5.87 -2.48
N MET A 321 6.26 -6.26 -2.39
CA MET A 321 5.38 -6.35 -3.56
C MET A 321 5.15 -4.98 -4.20
N GLY A 322 4.89 -3.95 -3.39
CA GLY A 322 4.69 -2.58 -3.83
C GLY A 322 5.93 -2.02 -4.53
N GLU A 323 7.13 -2.20 -3.94
CA GLU A 323 8.41 -1.80 -4.53
C GLU A 323 8.66 -2.47 -5.89
N ALA A 324 8.37 -3.77 -5.99
CA ALA A 324 8.49 -4.49 -7.25
C ALA A 324 7.51 -3.98 -8.31
N VAL A 325 6.25 -3.77 -7.95
CA VAL A 325 5.22 -3.22 -8.85
C VAL A 325 5.62 -1.82 -9.32
N GLN A 326 6.09 -0.96 -8.42
CA GLN A 326 6.59 0.36 -8.75
C GLN A 326 7.73 0.29 -9.78
N ALA A 327 8.73 -0.57 -9.55
CA ALA A 327 9.84 -0.75 -10.48
C ALA A 327 9.38 -1.26 -11.85
N MET A 328 8.35 -2.12 -11.91
CA MET A 328 7.77 -2.60 -13.16
C MET A 328 7.01 -1.51 -13.94
N PHE A 329 6.38 -0.55 -13.26
CA PHE A 329 5.49 0.41 -13.93
C PHE A 329 6.09 1.81 -14.12
N THR A 330 7.24 2.11 -13.53
CA THR A 330 7.94 3.39 -13.73
C THR A 330 8.24 3.67 -15.21
N GLY A 331 8.63 2.65 -16.01
CA GLY A 331 8.85 2.80 -17.44
C GLY A 331 7.58 3.21 -18.20
N ALA A 332 6.44 2.63 -17.88
CA ALA A 332 5.16 3.00 -18.50
C ALA A 332 4.76 4.47 -18.19
N LEU A 333 5.05 4.97 -16.99
CA LEU A 333 4.83 6.37 -16.65
C LEU A 333 5.72 7.32 -17.46
N LYS A 334 6.96 6.94 -17.75
CA LYS A 334 7.90 7.73 -18.57
C LYS A 334 7.42 7.90 -20.01
N VAL A 335 6.64 6.96 -20.55
CA VAL A 335 6.01 7.12 -21.87
C VAL A 335 5.02 8.28 -21.90
N ILE A 336 4.29 8.50 -20.79
CA ILE A 336 3.31 9.60 -20.65
C ILE A 336 3.99 10.88 -20.18
N HIS A 337 4.98 10.76 -19.32
CA HIS A 337 5.73 11.84 -18.67
C HIS A 337 7.24 11.69 -18.93
N PRO A 338 7.71 11.98 -20.17
CA PRO A 338 9.11 11.76 -20.56
C PRO A 338 10.12 12.63 -19.80
N GLU A 339 9.65 13.67 -19.12
CA GLU A 339 10.44 14.48 -18.20
C GLU A 339 10.79 13.77 -16.88
N ILE A 340 10.07 12.69 -16.51
CA ILE A 340 10.40 11.88 -15.32
C ILE A 340 11.64 11.04 -15.61
N ARG A 341 12.67 11.17 -14.76
CA ARG A 341 13.85 10.30 -14.78
C ARG A 341 13.65 9.07 -13.90
N ASP A 342 13.14 9.27 -12.71
CA ASP A 342 12.76 8.21 -11.80
C ASP A 342 11.74 8.70 -10.76
N LEU A 343 11.08 7.80 -10.06
CA LEU A 343 10.18 8.11 -8.96
C LEU A 343 10.18 6.98 -7.93
N TRP A 344 9.90 7.32 -6.68
CA TRP A 344 9.83 6.35 -5.60
C TRP A 344 8.78 6.74 -4.56
N ALA A 345 7.79 5.89 -4.38
CA ALA A 345 6.88 5.97 -3.24
C ALA A 345 7.53 5.26 -2.04
N TYR A 346 7.57 5.94 -0.92
CA TYR A 346 8.09 5.39 0.32
C TYR A 346 6.96 4.63 1.04
N PHE A 347 6.91 3.31 0.85
CA PHE A 347 5.86 2.47 1.43
C PHE A 347 5.84 2.54 2.97
N GLU A 348 6.99 2.75 3.60
CA GLU A 348 7.11 3.02 5.02
C GLU A 348 6.35 4.28 5.48
N ALA A 349 6.08 5.21 4.61
CA ALA A 349 5.32 6.43 4.91
C ALA A 349 3.78 6.22 4.84
N GLY A 350 3.27 5.01 5.04
CA GLY A 350 1.85 4.69 4.91
C GLY A 350 1.42 4.42 3.47
N PHE A 351 2.28 3.75 2.71
CA PHE A 351 2.08 3.27 1.34
C PHE A 351 1.98 4.37 0.28
N HIS A 352 1.06 5.32 0.42
CA HIS A 352 0.80 6.35 -0.59
C HIS A 352 1.18 7.76 -0.14
N ASN A 353 1.60 7.95 1.11
CA ASN A 353 1.66 9.30 1.67
C ASN A 353 2.90 10.10 1.30
N LEU A 354 3.94 9.47 0.77
CA LEU A 354 5.16 10.18 0.33
C LEU A 354 5.67 9.62 -0.99
N LEU A 355 5.80 10.49 -2.00
CA LEU A 355 6.34 10.21 -3.31
C LEU A 355 7.49 11.18 -3.63
N ALA A 356 8.69 10.67 -3.90
CA ALA A 356 9.77 11.46 -4.47
C ALA A 356 9.79 11.28 -5.99
N VAL A 357 9.96 12.38 -6.76
CA VAL A 357 9.98 12.35 -8.23
C VAL A 357 11.17 13.14 -8.74
N ALA A 358 12.06 12.46 -9.44
CA ALA A 358 13.20 13.05 -10.12
C ALA A 358 12.80 13.51 -11.53
N VAL A 359 12.84 14.83 -11.79
CA VAL A 359 12.34 15.45 -13.03
C VAL A 359 13.43 16.27 -13.70
N GLU A 360 13.58 16.08 -15.00
CA GLU A 360 14.35 16.95 -15.88
C GLU A 360 13.45 17.96 -16.57
N ASN A 361 13.49 19.23 -16.12
CA ASN A 361 12.67 20.29 -16.69
C ASN A 361 13.14 20.67 -18.10
N ARG A 362 12.24 20.65 -19.06
CA ARG A 362 12.42 21.19 -20.42
C ARG A 362 11.98 22.65 -20.53
N PHE A 363 11.13 23.09 -19.58
CA PHE A 363 10.68 24.48 -19.43
C PHE A 363 10.41 24.79 -17.95
N ALA A 364 10.28 26.09 -17.64
CA ALA A 364 10.09 26.54 -16.27
C ALA A 364 8.83 25.96 -15.61
N LYS A 365 8.98 25.41 -14.39
CA LYS A 365 7.89 24.82 -13.59
C LYS A 365 7.26 23.54 -14.17
N GLU A 366 7.90 22.87 -15.12
CA GLU A 366 7.41 21.60 -15.69
C GLU A 366 7.22 20.54 -14.62
N ALA A 367 8.13 20.42 -13.66
CA ALA A 367 8.01 19.46 -12.56
C ALA A 367 6.71 19.64 -11.75
N LYS A 368 6.24 20.87 -11.54
CA LYS A 368 4.94 21.10 -10.87
C LYS A 368 3.77 20.61 -11.72
N LYS A 369 3.80 20.83 -13.05
CA LYS A 369 2.81 20.27 -13.99
C LYS A 369 2.80 18.75 -13.92
N THR A 370 3.98 18.13 -13.89
CA THR A 370 4.14 16.67 -13.78
C THR A 370 3.57 16.13 -12.48
N ALA A 371 3.89 16.76 -11.34
CA ALA A 371 3.31 16.37 -10.05
C ALA A 371 1.77 16.43 -10.05
N LEU A 372 1.17 17.48 -10.61
CA LEU A 372 -0.29 17.60 -10.74
C LEU A 372 -0.87 16.50 -11.64
N GLY A 373 -0.18 16.12 -12.73
CA GLY A 373 -0.55 15.01 -13.59
C GLY A 373 -0.52 13.67 -12.85
N LEU A 374 0.54 13.40 -12.08
CA LEU A 374 0.67 12.18 -11.27
C LEU A 374 -0.44 12.10 -10.21
N LEU A 375 -0.75 13.20 -9.53
CA LEU A 375 -1.83 13.27 -8.53
C LEU A 375 -3.24 13.08 -9.10
N GLY A 376 -3.40 13.07 -10.42
CA GLY A 376 -4.63 12.74 -11.15
C GLY A 376 -4.60 11.35 -11.81
N THR A 377 -3.55 10.53 -11.61
CA THR A 377 -3.32 9.31 -12.39
C THR A 377 -3.40 8.05 -11.54
N GLY A 378 -4.40 7.19 -11.76
CA GLY A 378 -4.49 5.83 -11.19
C GLY A 378 -4.23 5.77 -9.70
N GLN A 379 -3.37 4.85 -9.25
CA GLN A 379 -3.01 4.72 -7.83
C GLN A 379 -2.18 5.90 -7.29
N LEU A 380 -1.45 6.62 -8.14
CA LEU A 380 -0.72 7.82 -7.72
C LEU A 380 -1.66 8.96 -7.29
N SER A 381 -2.92 8.89 -7.68
CA SER A 381 -3.96 9.82 -7.19
C SER A 381 -4.22 9.69 -5.68
N LEU A 382 -3.73 8.63 -5.03
CA LEU A 382 -3.81 8.46 -3.57
C LEU A 382 -2.65 9.15 -2.83
N THR A 383 -1.61 9.61 -3.55
CA THR A 383 -0.44 10.26 -2.94
C THR A 383 -0.84 11.53 -2.19
N LYS A 384 -0.32 11.67 -0.96
CA LYS A 384 -0.55 12.84 -0.09
C LYS A 384 0.53 13.91 -0.24
N VAL A 385 1.79 13.52 -0.25
CA VAL A 385 2.94 14.43 -0.35
C VAL A 385 3.82 14.05 -1.52
N VAL A 386 4.10 15.01 -2.40
CA VAL A 386 5.07 14.85 -3.50
C VAL A 386 6.29 15.74 -3.23
N VAL A 387 7.48 15.16 -3.27
CA VAL A 387 8.76 15.88 -3.24
C VAL A 387 9.37 15.81 -4.64
N LEU A 388 9.53 16.97 -5.28
CA LEU A 388 10.18 17.08 -6.59
C LEU A 388 11.66 17.34 -6.42
N VAL A 389 12.50 16.56 -7.08
CA VAL A 389 13.96 16.69 -7.06
C VAL A 389 14.54 16.77 -8.47
N ASP A 390 15.79 17.23 -8.59
CA ASP A 390 16.48 17.27 -9.88
C ASP A 390 16.72 15.87 -10.42
N ALA A 391 16.82 15.74 -11.74
CA ALA A 391 17.02 14.49 -12.48
C ALA A 391 18.20 13.63 -12.01
N GLY A 392 19.21 14.24 -11.41
CA GLY A 392 20.41 13.57 -10.88
C GLY A 392 20.29 13.07 -9.43
N VAL A 393 19.15 13.30 -8.77
CA VAL A 393 18.90 12.82 -7.40
C VAL A 393 18.20 11.46 -7.48
N ASP A 394 18.78 10.43 -6.85
CA ASP A 394 18.10 9.14 -6.71
C ASP A 394 16.91 9.27 -5.74
N PRO A 395 15.67 9.06 -6.19
CA PRO A 395 14.50 9.17 -5.33
C PRO A 395 14.40 8.07 -4.27
N ARG A 396 15.23 7.01 -4.33
CA ARG A 396 15.32 5.95 -3.30
C ARG A 396 16.21 6.36 -2.14
N ASP A 397 17.15 7.27 -2.38
CA ASP A 397 18.06 7.78 -1.34
C ASP A 397 17.38 8.89 -0.53
N ARG A 398 16.88 8.54 0.64
CA ARG A 398 16.23 9.47 1.57
C ARG A 398 17.11 10.67 1.90
N ALA A 399 18.41 10.45 2.12
CA ALA A 399 19.35 11.52 2.47
C ALA A 399 19.54 12.47 1.29
N ALA A 400 19.61 11.96 0.06
CA ALA A 400 19.69 12.78 -1.15
C ALA A 400 18.41 13.62 -1.36
N VAL A 401 17.22 13.00 -1.23
CA VAL A 401 15.90 13.65 -1.42
C VAL A 401 15.69 14.75 -0.37
N PHE A 402 15.81 14.44 0.91
CA PHE A 402 15.62 15.44 1.97
C PHE A 402 16.78 16.43 2.03
N GLY A 403 17.99 16.03 1.64
CA GLY A 403 19.11 16.94 1.45
C GLY A 403 18.86 17.97 0.33
N ALA A 404 18.20 17.57 -0.77
CA ALA A 404 17.74 18.51 -1.80
C ALA A 404 16.69 19.48 -1.24
N LEU A 405 15.73 18.99 -0.47
CA LEU A 405 14.75 19.80 0.23
C LEU A 405 15.44 20.83 1.15
N ALA A 406 16.41 20.40 1.95
CA ALA A 406 17.15 21.28 2.85
C ALA A 406 17.84 22.43 2.11
N ARG A 407 18.44 22.15 0.95
CA ARG A 407 19.20 23.14 0.17
C ARG A 407 18.33 24.09 -0.66
N ASN A 408 17.28 23.57 -1.29
CA ASN A 408 16.64 24.26 -2.42
C ASN A 408 15.22 24.73 -2.14
N PHE A 409 14.54 24.20 -1.13
CA PHE A 409 13.14 24.48 -0.87
C PHE A 409 12.94 25.84 -0.18
N ASP A 410 12.04 26.66 -0.75
CA ASP A 410 11.53 27.89 -0.15
C ASP A 410 10.01 27.82 -0.12
N PRO A 411 9.36 27.77 1.05
CA PRO A 411 7.91 27.65 1.15
C PRO A 411 7.14 28.75 0.41
N ALA A 412 7.73 29.95 0.27
CA ALA A 412 7.08 31.06 -0.41
C ALA A 412 6.82 30.83 -1.90
N GLU A 413 7.63 29.98 -2.55
CA GLU A 413 7.57 29.76 -3.99
C GLU A 413 7.37 28.28 -4.37
N ASP A 414 7.80 27.36 -3.51
CA ASP A 414 7.96 25.94 -3.82
C ASP A 414 6.94 25.04 -3.14
N PHE A 415 6.10 25.60 -2.29
CA PHE A 415 5.00 24.91 -1.62
C PHE A 415 3.69 25.07 -2.40
N LEU A 416 2.99 23.95 -2.65
CA LEU A 416 1.64 23.95 -3.19
C LEU A 416 0.75 23.06 -2.34
N LEU A 417 -0.35 23.63 -1.84
CA LEU A 417 -1.38 22.94 -1.07
C LEU A 417 -2.63 22.73 -1.92
N LEU A 418 -3.17 21.52 -1.91
CA LEU A 418 -4.41 21.13 -2.59
C LEU A 418 -5.39 20.61 -1.54
N PRO A 419 -6.27 21.48 -0.99
CA PRO A 419 -7.27 21.07 0.00
C PRO A 419 -8.49 20.43 -0.65
N GLY A 420 -9.21 19.56 0.08
CA GLY A 420 -10.49 18.99 -0.32
C GLY A 420 -10.41 18.08 -1.54
N VAL A 421 -9.39 17.21 -1.59
CA VAL A 421 -9.16 16.27 -2.69
C VAL A 421 -9.24 14.83 -2.20
N PRO A 422 -9.51 13.85 -3.11
CA PRO A 422 -9.53 12.44 -2.74
C PRO A 422 -8.18 11.97 -2.18
N LEU A 423 -8.24 11.17 -1.10
CA LEU A 423 -7.11 10.44 -0.52
C LEU A 423 -7.41 8.95 -0.43
N ASP A 424 -6.44 8.18 0.07
CA ASP A 424 -6.63 6.77 0.40
C ASP A 424 -7.73 6.61 1.45
N THR A 425 -8.55 5.56 1.30
CA THR A 425 -9.61 5.20 2.26
C THR A 425 -9.08 4.98 3.68
N LEU A 426 -7.81 4.56 3.80
CA LEU A 426 -7.15 4.33 5.08
C LEU A 426 -6.55 5.59 5.70
N ASP A 427 -6.47 6.69 4.96
CA ASP A 427 -6.01 7.96 5.52
C ASP A 427 -7.14 8.61 6.34
N PHE A 428 -7.03 8.46 7.65
CA PHE A 428 -7.98 8.97 8.63
C PHE A 428 -7.74 10.42 9.04
N THR A 429 -6.67 11.05 8.54
CA THR A 429 -6.15 12.30 9.10
C THR A 429 -7.07 13.50 8.90
N SER A 430 -7.95 13.46 7.90
CA SER A 430 -8.97 14.50 7.67
C SER A 430 -10.27 14.28 8.48
N TYR A 431 -10.43 13.13 9.15
CA TYR A 431 -11.68 12.66 9.78
C TYR A 431 -12.83 12.42 8.79
N THR A 432 -12.56 12.43 7.50
CA THR A 432 -13.55 12.17 6.45
C THR A 432 -13.00 11.12 5.51
N MET A 433 -13.69 10.00 5.40
CA MET A 433 -13.27 8.87 4.54
C MET A 433 -13.11 9.33 3.08
N ASN A 434 -12.02 8.94 2.44
CA ASN A 434 -11.66 9.24 1.04
C ASN A 434 -11.46 10.74 0.71
N LEU A 435 -11.42 11.61 1.69
CA LEU A 435 -11.25 13.04 1.50
C LEU A 435 -10.13 13.57 2.39
N GLY A 436 -9.34 14.49 1.90
CA GLY A 436 -8.28 15.14 2.67
C GLY A 436 -7.60 16.22 1.85
N SER A 437 -6.31 16.38 2.04
CA SER A 437 -5.51 17.38 1.34
C SER A 437 -4.16 16.82 0.92
N LYS A 438 -3.57 17.45 -0.11
CA LYS A 438 -2.26 17.07 -0.67
C LYS A 438 -1.33 18.25 -0.67
N MET A 439 -0.01 17.97 -0.67
CA MET A 439 0.99 19.01 -0.87
C MET A 439 2.10 18.58 -1.82
N ILE A 440 2.66 19.57 -2.52
CA ILE A 440 3.84 19.41 -3.37
C ILE A 440 4.95 20.29 -2.81
N LEU A 441 6.13 19.72 -2.62
CA LEU A 441 7.35 20.36 -2.15
C LEU A 441 8.37 20.32 -3.29
N ASP A 442 8.62 21.46 -3.94
CA ASP A 442 9.56 21.55 -5.07
C ASP A 442 10.98 21.81 -4.57
N ALA A 443 11.73 20.72 -4.36
CA ALA A 443 13.12 20.71 -3.89
C ALA A 443 14.16 20.76 -5.03
N GLN A 444 13.77 21.09 -6.26
CA GLN A 444 14.70 21.23 -7.37
C GLN A 444 15.58 22.47 -7.22
N THR A 445 16.75 22.46 -7.86
CA THR A 445 17.61 23.63 -8.02
C THR A 445 16.92 24.72 -8.84
N LYS A 446 17.03 25.98 -8.42
CA LYS A 446 16.48 27.14 -9.12
C LYS A 446 17.62 28.03 -9.63
N PRO A 447 17.73 28.28 -10.95
CA PRO A 447 18.83 29.10 -11.49
C PRO A 447 18.92 30.51 -10.88
N ALA A 448 17.77 31.09 -10.54
CA ALA A 448 17.68 32.44 -9.97
C ALA A 448 17.85 32.50 -8.44
N ARG A 449 17.98 31.36 -7.77
CA ARG A 449 18.09 31.28 -6.31
C ARG A 449 19.17 30.27 -5.91
N PRO A 450 20.29 30.73 -5.32
CA PRO A 450 21.35 29.82 -4.91
C PRO A 450 20.87 28.86 -3.83
N ALA A 451 21.43 27.65 -3.84
CA ALA A 451 21.19 26.67 -2.79
C ALA A 451 21.74 27.19 -1.45
N VAL A 452 21.02 26.91 -0.38
CA VAL A 452 21.43 27.30 0.98
C VAL A 452 22.08 26.09 1.64
N ALA A 453 23.17 26.31 2.38
CA ALA A 453 23.79 25.25 3.17
C ALA A 453 22.82 24.79 4.28
N PRO A 454 22.52 23.49 4.38
CA PRO A 454 21.73 22.98 5.50
C PRO A 454 22.41 23.27 6.83
N PRO A 455 21.68 23.52 7.92
CA PRO A 455 22.27 23.70 9.23
C PRO A 455 22.94 22.39 9.70
N ALA A 456 24.19 22.47 10.13
CA ALA A 456 24.91 21.32 10.71
C ALA A 456 24.39 20.97 12.11
N SER A 457 23.88 21.96 12.83
CA SER A 457 23.25 21.82 14.15
C SER A 457 22.22 22.92 14.35
N VAL A 458 21.33 22.73 15.31
CA VAL A 458 20.34 23.71 15.72
C VAL A 458 20.33 23.85 17.23
N ALA A 459 19.80 24.96 17.76
CA ALA A 459 19.59 25.12 19.20
C ALA A 459 18.70 24.00 19.76
N ASP A 460 18.95 23.58 20.98
CA ASP A 460 18.13 22.53 21.64
C ASP A 460 16.68 23.01 21.83
N PRO A 461 15.68 22.40 21.17
CA PRO A 461 14.31 22.85 21.25
C PRO A 461 13.66 22.68 22.63
N ARG A 462 14.22 21.83 23.49
CA ARG A 462 13.75 21.67 24.88
C ARG A 462 13.95 22.93 25.71
N THR A 463 14.86 23.80 25.32
CA THR A 463 15.05 25.11 26.00
C THR A 463 13.90 26.08 25.72
N PHE A 464 13.11 25.83 24.71
CA PHE A 464 11.97 26.68 24.30
C PHE A 464 10.61 26.09 24.69
N ASP A 465 10.51 24.76 24.90
CA ASP A 465 9.28 24.12 25.31
C ASP A 465 9.56 22.81 26.08
N GLU A 466 9.16 22.77 27.36
CA GLU A 466 9.36 21.63 28.27
C GLU A 466 8.54 20.38 27.92
N ARG A 467 7.57 20.52 27.03
CA ARG A 467 6.79 19.40 26.51
C ARG A 467 7.59 18.53 25.54
N ILE A 468 8.73 19.01 25.07
CA ILE A 468 9.60 18.24 24.17
C ILE A 468 10.39 17.21 24.98
N ALA A 469 10.16 15.92 24.71
CA ALA A 469 10.84 14.81 25.35
C ALA A 469 12.22 14.55 24.73
N ALA A 470 12.24 14.48 23.39
CA ALA A 470 13.45 14.25 22.59
C ALA A 470 13.34 14.95 21.24
N TRP A 471 14.46 15.05 20.51
CA TRP A 471 14.49 15.68 19.19
C TRP A 471 15.62 15.15 18.31
N ARG A 472 15.46 15.31 17.00
CA ARG A 472 16.47 14.98 15.99
C ARG A 472 16.42 16.00 14.84
N LEU A 473 17.57 16.42 14.35
CA LEU A 473 17.69 17.09 13.04
C LEU A 473 17.87 16.00 11.97
N ALA A 474 16.78 15.68 11.27
CA ALA A 474 16.78 14.62 10.27
C ALA A 474 17.17 15.19 8.89
N TRP A 475 18.16 14.58 8.25
CA TRP A 475 18.68 14.87 6.91
C TRP A 475 18.99 16.36 6.64
N GLY A 476 19.24 17.15 7.67
CA GLY A 476 19.44 18.60 7.57
C GLY A 476 18.21 19.42 7.16
N ALA A 477 17.09 18.77 6.88
CA ALA A 477 15.84 19.38 6.41
C ALA A 477 14.79 19.55 7.50
N MET A 478 14.69 18.59 8.40
CA MET A 478 13.59 18.49 9.36
C MET A 478 14.08 18.51 10.80
N LEU A 479 13.64 19.48 11.59
CA LEU A 479 13.71 19.42 13.03
C LEU A 479 12.50 18.61 13.53
N VAL A 480 12.72 17.35 13.93
CA VAL A 480 11.68 16.50 14.48
C VAL A 480 11.74 16.52 16.01
N VAL A 481 10.61 16.78 16.66
CA VAL A 481 10.48 16.83 18.12
C VAL A 481 9.41 15.84 18.60
N GLN A 482 9.74 15.03 19.60
CA GLN A 482 8.75 14.21 20.31
C GLN A 482 8.05 15.06 21.36
N VAL A 483 6.73 15.06 21.35
CA VAL A 483 5.90 15.84 22.28
C VAL A 483 5.25 14.92 23.31
N LYS A 484 5.46 15.23 24.59
CA LYS A 484 4.91 14.50 25.75
C LYS A 484 3.39 14.61 25.79
N GLY A 485 2.75 13.51 26.19
CA GLY A 485 1.30 13.47 26.37
C GLY A 485 0.48 13.55 25.07
N ALA A 486 1.13 13.52 23.92
CA ALA A 486 0.49 13.42 22.62
C ALA A 486 0.17 11.94 22.30
N VAL A 487 -0.55 11.25 23.19
CA VAL A 487 -0.98 9.86 23.03
C VAL A 487 -2.50 9.86 22.89
N GLY A 488 -3.03 9.13 21.91
CA GLY A 488 -4.45 9.10 21.61
C GLY A 488 -5.31 8.75 22.81
N GLY A 489 -6.42 9.41 22.94
CA GLY A 489 -7.46 9.07 23.89
C GLY A 489 -8.64 8.43 23.17
N GLU A 490 -9.54 7.82 23.92
CA GLU A 490 -10.67 6.98 23.53
C GLU A 490 -11.26 7.23 22.14
N PRO A 491 -11.63 6.17 21.38
CA PRO A 491 -12.27 6.32 20.10
C PRO A 491 -13.47 7.25 20.23
N ALA A 492 -13.52 8.31 19.46
CA ALA A 492 -14.75 9.07 19.30
C ALA A 492 -15.78 8.07 18.77
N ALA A 493 -16.85 7.84 19.53
CA ALA A 493 -17.99 7.07 19.07
C ALA A 493 -18.30 7.53 17.65
N ALA A 494 -18.32 6.58 16.71
CA ALA A 494 -18.49 6.83 15.29
C ALA A 494 -19.68 7.78 15.06
N SER A 495 -19.43 9.06 14.89
CA SER A 495 -20.39 9.97 14.27
C SER A 495 -20.24 9.81 12.75
N ALA A 496 -20.56 8.62 12.28
CA ALA A 496 -20.93 8.41 10.89
C ALA A 496 -22.26 9.14 10.71
N ALA A 497 -22.28 10.07 9.77
CA ALA A 497 -23.45 10.78 9.27
C ALA A 497 -23.71 12.19 9.85
N SER A 498 -22.80 13.11 9.58
CA SER A 498 -23.22 14.44 9.18
C SER A 498 -22.16 14.97 8.22
N GLY A 499 -22.54 15.13 6.95
CA GLY A 499 -21.69 15.65 5.87
C GLY A 499 -21.33 17.13 6.03
N ASP A 500 -21.01 17.56 7.23
CA ASP A 500 -20.55 18.90 7.51
C ASP A 500 -19.02 18.91 7.65
N ALA A 501 -18.36 18.85 6.50
CA ALA A 501 -16.90 19.04 6.35
C ALA A 501 -16.42 20.43 6.81
N ARG A 502 -17.25 21.19 7.53
CA ARG A 502 -17.00 22.54 8.01
C ARG A 502 -16.56 22.63 9.46
N ALA A 503 -16.27 21.52 10.15
CA ALA A 503 -15.63 21.58 11.46
C ALA A 503 -14.19 22.06 11.31
N SER A 504 -14.03 23.35 11.22
CA SER A 504 -12.87 24.09 10.75
C SER A 504 -11.73 24.23 11.75
N SER A 505 -11.73 23.58 12.89
CA SER A 505 -10.55 23.53 13.76
C SER A 505 -10.71 22.44 14.80
N SER A 506 -9.92 21.39 14.70
CA SER A 506 -9.62 20.59 15.89
C SER A 506 -9.08 21.53 16.99
N PRO A 507 -9.43 21.35 18.26
CA PRO A 507 -8.79 22.12 19.33
C PRO A 507 -7.26 22.00 19.18
N PRO A 508 -6.50 23.05 19.49
CA PRO A 508 -5.06 23.04 19.36
C PRO A 508 -4.50 21.86 20.16
N THR A 509 -3.77 20.97 19.47
CA THR A 509 -3.06 19.86 20.10
C THR A 509 -1.77 20.37 20.75
N PRO A 510 -1.22 19.67 21.76
CA PRO A 510 0.11 20.01 22.26
C PRO A 510 1.17 20.06 21.17
N GLY A 511 1.09 19.16 20.18
CA GLY A 511 1.99 19.13 19.03
C GLY A 511 1.88 20.38 18.19
N ARG A 512 0.67 20.83 17.85
CA ARG A 512 0.44 22.06 17.09
C ARG A 512 1.00 23.29 17.80
N GLU A 513 0.74 23.43 19.08
CA GLU A 513 1.26 24.58 19.86
C GLU A 513 2.79 24.61 19.90
N VAL A 514 3.43 23.45 20.09
CA VAL A 514 4.90 23.32 20.04
C VAL A 514 5.43 23.75 18.67
N VAL A 515 4.87 23.22 17.61
CA VAL A 515 5.28 23.53 16.23
C VAL A 515 5.09 25.02 15.93
N GLU A 516 3.93 25.61 16.25
CA GLU A 516 3.64 27.05 16.04
C GLU A 516 4.63 27.95 16.79
N ARG A 517 5.10 27.53 17.96
CA ARG A 517 6.12 28.23 18.74
C ARG A 517 7.48 28.14 18.05
N LEU A 518 7.88 26.93 17.63
CA LEU A 518 9.21 26.69 17.08
C LEU A 518 9.39 27.31 15.69
N VAL A 519 8.40 27.26 14.79
CA VAL A 519 8.53 27.85 13.43
C VAL A 519 8.74 29.36 13.43
N ARG A 520 8.35 30.06 14.49
CA ARG A 520 8.53 31.50 14.65
C ARG A 520 9.88 31.89 15.27
N ARG A 521 10.70 30.90 15.67
CA ARG A 521 12.00 31.13 16.28
C ARG A 521 13.08 31.39 15.24
N PRO A 522 13.85 32.49 15.36
CA PRO A 522 14.92 32.78 14.41
C PRO A 522 16.02 31.70 14.39
N GLU A 523 16.20 30.97 15.52
CA GLU A 523 17.15 29.88 15.65
C GLU A 523 16.86 28.72 14.68
N TYR A 524 15.62 28.57 14.22
CA TYR A 524 15.17 27.53 13.28
C TYR A 524 14.88 28.06 11.89
N ALA A 525 15.14 29.31 11.58
CA ALA A 525 14.87 29.92 10.26
C ALA A 525 15.59 29.21 9.10
N ALA A 526 16.70 28.53 9.37
CA ALA A 526 17.44 27.76 8.36
C ALA A 526 16.90 26.34 8.14
N VAL A 527 16.05 25.83 9.03
CA VAL A 527 15.37 24.53 8.88
C VAL A 527 14.20 24.69 7.92
N ARG A 528 13.88 23.66 7.12
CA ARG A 528 12.77 23.70 6.17
C ARG A 528 11.46 23.23 6.77
N LEU A 529 11.53 22.20 7.58
CA LEU A 529 10.36 21.60 8.24
C LEU A 529 10.61 21.50 9.76
N VAL A 530 9.62 21.83 10.56
CA VAL A 530 9.58 21.57 12.00
C VAL A 530 8.42 20.60 12.23
N VAL A 531 8.70 19.39 12.72
CA VAL A 531 7.72 18.33 12.79
C VAL A 531 7.55 17.86 14.25
N ALA A 532 6.34 17.88 14.77
CA ALA A 532 6.01 17.25 16.04
C ALA A 532 5.50 15.83 15.82
N VAL A 533 6.02 14.86 16.58
CA VAL A 533 5.56 13.47 16.60
C VAL A 533 5.25 13.05 18.04
N SER A 534 4.46 11.98 18.21
CA SER A 534 4.18 11.39 19.52
C SER A 534 5.36 10.56 20.02
N GLU A 535 5.37 10.26 21.32
CA GLU A 535 6.45 9.52 22.00
C GLU A 535 6.63 8.07 21.50
N ASP A 536 5.61 7.47 20.87
CA ASP A 536 5.67 6.14 20.26
C ASP A 536 6.47 6.07 18.94
N VAL A 537 6.88 7.21 18.40
CA VAL A 537 7.65 7.28 17.15
C VAL A 537 9.15 7.30 17.47
N PRO A 538 9.93 6.25 17.16
CA PRO A 538 11.35 6.20 17.45
C PRO A 538 12.13 7.12 16.51
N LEU A 539 12.81 8.16 17.04
CA LEU A 539 13.54 9.14 16.24
C LEU A 539 14.79 8.57 15.54
N ALA A 540 15.35 7.47 16.05
CA ALA A 540 16.56 6.85 15.50
C ALA A 540 16.27 5.93 14.30
N ASP A 541 15.10 5.34 14.26
CA ASP A 541 14.66 4.44 13.18
C ASP A 541 14.03 5.26 12.05
N GLU A 542 14.69 5.33 10.91
CA GLU A 542 14.26 6.18 9.79
C GLU A 542 12.96 5.69 9.12
N GLU A 543 12.71 4.38 9.10
CA GLU A 543 11.48 3.83 8.53
C GLU A 543 10.28 4.16 9.43
N LEU A 544 10.41 3.90 10.73
CA LEU A 544 9.35 4.22 11.68
C LEU A 544 9.19 5.74 11.90
N LEU A 545 10.25 6.52 11.68
CA LEU A 545 10.16 7.99 11.69
C LEU A 545 9.30 8.49 10.52
N LEU A 546 9.54 8.00 9.29
CA LEU A 546 8.70 8.35 8.13
C LEU A 546 7.26 7.88 8.34
N TRP A 547 7.06 6.64 8.84
CA TRP A 547 5.72 6.16 9.19
C TRP A 547 5.03 7.11 10.17
N GLY A 548 5.65 7.43 11.30
CA GLY A 548 5.06 8.28 12.33
C GLY A 548 4.75 9.69 11.88
N ILE A 549 5.54 10.25 10.94
CA ILE A 549 5.29 11.58 10.37
C ILE A 549 4.13 11.50 9.36
N PHE A 550 4.26 10.70 8.29
CA PHE A 550 3.40 10.82 7.11
C PHE A 550 2.02 10.17 7.28
N THR A 551 1.83 9.32 8.27
CA THR A 551 0.52 8.70 8.57
C THR A 551 -0.37 9.53 9.50
N ARG A 552 0.12 10.62 10.13
CA ARG A 552 -0.58 11.29 11.24
C ARG A 552 -0.83 12.78 11.05
N PHE A 553 -0.80 13.29 9.83
CA PHE A 553 -1.19 14.69 9.56
C PHE A 553 -1.98 14.82 8.27
N ASP A 554 -2.88 15.78 8.24
CA ASP A 554 -3.53 16.29 7.03
C ASP A 554 -2.83 17.56 6.58
N CYS A 555 -2.57 17.72 5.27
CA CYS A 555 -1.77 18.83 4.74
C CYS A 555 -2.42 20.20 4.95
N ALA A 556 -3.74 20.29 4.94
CA ALA A 556 -4.43 21.58 5.12
C ALA A 556 -4.68 21.90 6.60
N ARG A 557 -4.87 20.88 7.44
CA ARG A 557 -5.27 21.06 8.85
C ARG A 557 -4.08 21.18 9.78
N ASP A 558 -3.05 20.38 9.53
CA ASP A 558 -1.95 20.15 10.48
C ASP A 558 -0.65 20.81 10.05
N VAL A 559 -0.63 21.45 8.87
CA VAL A 559 0.51 22.26 8.42
C VAL A 559 0.31 23.72 8.83
N VAL A 560 1.35 24.30 9.41
CA VAL A 560 1.40 25.72 9.82
C VAL A 560 2.64 26.38 9.24
N ALA A 561 2.64 27.70 9.14
CA ALA A 561 3.79 28.48 8.69
C ALA A 561 4.17 29.54 9.71
N ALA A 562 5.44 29.97 9.70
CA ALA A 562 5.89 31.06 10.55
C ALA A 562 5.13 32.36 10.27
N ALA A 563 4.83 32.62 9.00
CA ALA A 563 3.98 33.74 8.56
C ALA A 563 3.23 33.37 7.26
N THR A 564 2.06 33.97 7.09
CA THR A 564 1.26 33.87 5.86
C THR A 564 1.02 35.26 5.30
N VAL A 565 1.22 35.43 3.99
CA VAL A 565 1.02 36.71 3.27
C VAL A 565 0.01 36.47 2.15
N ALA A 566 -1.09 37.21 2.19
CA ALA A 566 -2.09 37.20 1.13
C ALA A 566 -1.63 38.09 -0.06
N ARG A 567 -1.74 37.55 -1.28
CA ARG A 567 -1.54 38.28 -2.56
C ARG A 567 -2.78 38.05 -3.43
N GLY A 568 -3.79 38.87 -3.24
CA GLY A 568 -5.11 38.60 -3.81
C GLY A 568 -5.71 37.35 -3.18
N ALA A 569 -6.18 36.43 -4.01
CA ALA A 569 -6.68 35.11 -3.57
C ALA A 569 -5.57 34.07 -3.27
N TRP A 570 -4.32 34.40 -3.53
CA TRP A 570 -3.19 33.52 -3.31
C TRP A 570 -2.54 33.75 -1.94
N LEU A 571 -2.38 32.68 -1.17
CA LEU A 571 -1.68 32.68 0.12
C LEU A 571 -0.26 32.19 -0.07
N THR A 572 0.71 33.05 0.23
CA THR A 572 2.13 32.70 0.27
C THR A 572 2.55 32.49 1.71
N VAL A 573 3.28 31.42 1.99
CA VAL A 573 3.79 31.10 3.32
C VAL A 573 5.29 31.43 3.43
N ARG A 574 5.76 31.83 4.60
CA ARG A 574 7.17 32.18 4.85
C ARG A 574 7.71 31.48 6.09
N GLY A 575 9.03 31.28 6.12
CA GLY A 575 9.76 30.58 7.17
C GLY A 575 9.61 29.07 7.06
N PRO A 576 10.06 28.31 8.08
CA PRO A 576 9.85 26.89 8.12
C PRO A 576 8.36 26.53 8.03
N LEU A 577 8.03 25.44 7.36
CA LEU A 577 6.71 24.81 7.53
C LEU A 577 6.73 23.97 8.80
N GLY A 578 5.69 24.12 9.61
CA GLY A 578 5.45 23.29 10.77
C GLY A 578 4.46 22.18 10.44
N ILE A 579 4.67 20.99 10.95
CA ILE A 579 3.78 19.84 10.75
C ILE A 579 3.46 19.24 12.12
N ASP A 580 2.19 19.24 12.51
CA ASP A 580 1.73 18.47 13.65
C ASP A 580 1.36 17.05 13.22
N ALA A 581 2.33 16.15 13.34
CA ALA A 581 2.18 14.71 13.11
C ALA A 581 2.03 13.91 14.41
N THR A 582 1.49 14.54 15.47
CA THR A 582 1.16 13.82 16.70
C THR A 582 -0.09 12.97 16.53
N TRP A 583 -0.23 11.92 17.35
CA TRP A 583 -1.41 11.09 17.38
C TRP A 583 -2.56 11.84 18.06
N LYS A 584 -3.62 12.11 17.31
CA LYS A 584 -4.72 12.98 17.74
C LYS A 584 -5.94 12.17 18.20
N ARG A 585 -6.76 12.77 19.03
CA ARG A 585 -8.03 12.18 19.43
C ARG A 585 -8.88 11.82 18.22
N GLY A 586 -9.41 10.59 18.20
CA GLY A 586 -10.20 10.06 17.08
C GLY A 586 -9.38 9.43 15.96
N TYR A 587 -8.04 9.48 16.03
CA TYR A 587 -7.19 8.67 15.17
C TYR A 587 -7.18 7.23 15.68
N PRO A 588 -7.25 6.22 14.77
CA PRO A 588 -7.22 4.83 15.19
C PRO A 588 -5.87 4.46 15.80
N ASP A 589 -5.90 3.46 16.68
CA ASP A 589 -4.69 2.96 17.31
C ASP A 589 -3.72 2.36 16.31
N PRO A 590 -2.40 2.52 16.54
CA PRO A 590 -1.40 1.80 15.76
C PRO A 590 -1.44 0.30 16.09
N VAL A 591 -1.21 -0.54 15.07
CA VAL A 591 -1.18 -1.98 15.26
C VAL A 591 0.07 -2.43 16.01
N ALA A 592 -0.11 -3.37 16.95
CA ALA A 592 0.97 -4.01 17.69
C ALA A 592 0.53 -5.37 18.22
N SER A 593 1.47 -6.33 18.29
CA SER A 593 1.24 -7.59 19.01
C SER A 593 1.12 -7.35 20.50
N THR A 594 0.34 -8.17 21.20
CA THR A 594 0.28 -8.07 22.67
C THR A 594 1.58 -8.53 23.32
N PRO A 595 1.94 -8.00 24.50
CA PRO A 595 3.13 -8.44 25.23
C PRO A 595 3.17 -9.95 25.49
N GLU A 596 2.01 -10.58 25.69
CA GLU A 596 1.87 -12.02 25.93
C GLU A 596 2.25 -12.82 24.68
N VAL A 597 1.78 -12.41 23.48
CA VAL A 597 2.13 -13.03 22.21
C VAL A 597 3.62 -12.85 21.91
N VAL A 598 4.15 -11.64 22.12
CA VAL A 598 5.59 -11.34 21.94
C VAL A 598 6.45 -12.23 22.84
N ALA A 599 6.10 -12.37 24.12
CA ALA A 599 6.81 -13.23 25.09
C ALA A 599 6.68 -14.71 24.74
N LYS A 600 5.49 -15.18 24.36
CA LYS A 600 5.22 -16.57 23.97
C LYS A 600 6.05 -16.97 22.75
N VAL A 601 6.03 -16.14 21.71
CA VAL A 601 6.84 -16.37 20.50
C VAL A 601 8.34 -16.27 20.81
N GLY A 602 8.77 -15.25 21.57
CA GLY A 602 10.15 -15.06 22.00
C GLY A 602 10.75 -16.23 22.76
N GLY A 603 9.91 -17.03 23.45
CA GLY A 603 10.34 -18.22 24.19
C GLY A 603 10.80 -19.41 23.31
N TRP A 604 10.50 -19.40 22.00
CA TRP A 604 10.84 -20.51 21.11
C TRP A 604 11.24 -20.12 19.69
N TRP A 605 10.88 -18.93 19.23
CA TRP A 605 11.32 -18.40 17.94
C TRP A 605 12.56 -17.55 18.14
N GLY A 606 13.70 -18.03 17.78
CA GLY A 606 15.03 -17.52 18.12
C GLY A 606 15.49 -16.25 17.38
N ARG A 607 14.59 -15.38 16.96
CA ARG A 607 14.93 -14.08 16.32
C ARG A 607 14.16 -12.93 16.91
#